data_26178fe28d0496dd734c941eced99fda
#
_entry.id   26178fe28d0496dd734c941eced99fda
#
_cell.length_a   1.000
_cell.length_b   1.000
_cell.length_c   1.000
_cell.angle_alpha   90.00
_cell.angle_beta   90.00
_cell.angle_gamma   90.00
#
_symmetry.space_group_name_H-M   'P 1'
#
loop_
_entity.id
_entity.type
_entity.pdbx_description
1 polymer ?
#
loop_
_entity_poly.entity_id
_entity_poly.type
_entity_poly.pdbx_seq_one_letter_code
_entity_poly.pdbx_strand_id
1 'polypeptide(L)'
;MSNDIKISVYDQSTSSKFGIPYAMNKVNTSKLINFLNVKKKYDVCFLAAYSLDREKSLRPLLSALKKANLNVKILLVDYPYSELEDFKVDREIVSYENYLRLMSESRAVIDLWRLASGEGYSFRISEALTLNSKIITNRTCILNEPFYDASRMFVFSEENEINPDAIKHFLISPMKPVDKSIFSLGTN
;
A
#
# COMPACT_ATOMS: atom_id res chain seq x y z
N MET A 1 30.55 26.92 -6.72
CA MET A 1 29.24 26.54 -6.18
C MET A 1 29.41 25.19 -5.51
N SER A 2 29.28 25.13 -4.19
CA SER A 2 29.36 23.87 -3.44
C SER A 2 28.11 23.05 -3.81
N ASN A 3 28.33 21.89 -4.44
CA ASN A 3 27.24 20.93 -4.66
C ASN A 3 27.04 20.14 -3.36
N ASP A 4 26.31 20.74 -2.42
CA ASP A 4 25.98 20.05 -1.18
C ASP A 4 25.00 18.90 -1.49
N ILE A 5 25.47 17.67 -1.35
CA ILE A 5 24.63 16.47 -1.47
C ILE A 5 23.70 16.45 -0.25
N LYS A 6 22.39 16.61 -0.49
CA LYS A 6 21.37 16.44 0.55
C LYS A 6 20.99 14.97 0.66
N ILE A 7 21.25 14.38 1.82
CA ILE A 7 20.89 13.00 2.13
C ILE A 7 19.64 13.05 3.02
N SER A 8 18.67 12.18 2.75
CA SER A 8 17.50 11.96 3.59
C SER A 8 17.14 10.47 3.64
N VAL A 9 16.41 10.08 4.66
CA VAL A 9 15.89 8.72 4.83
C VAL A 9 14.36 8.75 4.92
N TYR A 10 13.72 7.65 4.54
CA TYR A 10 12.26 7.53 4.48
C TYR A 10 11.67 6.65 5.61
N ASP A 11 12.41 6.49 6.70
CA ASP A 11 11.91 5.88 7.94
C ASP A 11 12.36 6.69 9.15
N GLN A 12 11.45 6.80 10.13
CA GLN A 12 11.64 7.61 11.33
C GLN A 12 12.73 7.05 12.25
N SER A 13 12.86 5.73 12.31
CA SER A 13 13.82 5.05 13.18
C SER A 13 15.25 5.32 12.72
N THR A 14 15.54 5.16 11.41
CA THR A 14 16.85 5.49 10.83
C THR A 14 17.16 6.98 10.97
N SER A 15 16.16 7.84 10.72
CA SER A 15 16.30 9.29 10.91
C SER A 15 16.75 9.63 12.34
N SER A 16 16.05 9.10 13.33
CA SER A 16 16.32 9.35 14.74
C SER A 16 17.67 8.76 15.18
N LYS A 17 17.98 7.52 14.71
CA LYS A 17 19.20 6.80 15.09
C LYS A 17 20.49 7.46 14.58
N PHE A 18 20.45 8.00 13.37
CA PHE A 18 21.64 8.53 12.69
C PHE A 18 21.63 10.05 12.51
N GLY A 19 20.60 10.76 12.97
CA GLY A 19 20.46 12.21 12.81
C GLY A 19 20.32 12.64 11.34
N ILE A 20 19.89 11.75 10.45
CA ILE A 20 19.70 12.04 9.03
C ILE A 20 18.28 12.61 8.84
N PRO A 21 18.09 13.70 8.08
CA PRO A 21 16.76 14.26 7.84
C PRO A 21 15.78 13.22 7.29
N TYR A 22 14.59 13.16 7.90
CA TYR A 22 13.49 12.36 7.39
C TYR A 22 12.85 13.03 6.16
N ALA A 23 12.56 12.24 5.14
CA ALA A 23 11.79 12.68 4.00
C ALA A 23 10.85 11.56 3.53
N MET A 24 9.59 11.88 3.31
CA MET A 24 8.61 10.91 2.81
C MET A 24 8.96 10.46 1.38
N ASN A 25 8.60 9.22 1.04
CA ASN A 25 8.65 8.75 -0.33
C ASN A 25 7.73 9.60 -1.21
N LYS A 26 8.32 10.31 -2.16
CA LYS A 26 7.60 11.20 -3.07
C LYS A 26 7.32 10.51 -4.39
N VAL A 27 6.18 10.84 -4.98
CA VAL A 27 5.73 10.30 -6.26
C VAL A 27 5.56 11.41 -7.30
N ASN A 28 5.68 11.06 -8.56
CA ASN A 28 5.39 11.99 -9.65
C ASN A 28 3.88 12.12 -9.81
N THR A 29 3.31 13.15 -9.17
CA THR A 29 1.85 13.38 -9.17
C THR A 29 1.29 13.70 -10.54
N SER A 30 2.09 14.24 -11.48
CA SER A 30 1.63 14.50 -12.85
C SER A 30 1.25 13.22 -13.60
N LYS A 31 1.93 12.11 -13.32
CA LYS A 31 1.57 10.81 -13.88
C LYS A 31 0.32 10.21 -13.24
N LEU A 32 0.04 10.55 -11.98
CA LEU A 32 -1.08 10.01 -11.22
C LEU A 32 -2.40 10.74 -11.51
N ILE A 33 -2.36 11.97 -12.01
CA ILE A 33 -3.56 12.78 -12.23
C ILE A 33 -4.57 12.12 -13.17
N ASN A 34 -4.09 11.37 -14.16
CA ASN A 34 -4.93 10.67 -15.14
C ASN A 34 -5.71 9.48 -14.53
N PHE A 35 -5.34 9.07 -13.31
CA PHE A 35 -5.95 7.96 -12.59
C PHE A 35 -6.81 8.42 -11.42
N LEU A 36 -6.99 9.72 -11.23
CA LEU A 36 -7.90 10.26 -10.23
C LEU A 36 -9.36 10.07 -10.68
N ASN A 37 -10.25 9.87 -9.72
CA ASN A 37 -11.69 9.75 -9.95
C ASN A 37 -12.13 8.58 -10.87
N VAL A 38 -11.34 7.53 -10.94
CA VAL A 38 -11.69 6.30 -11.66
C VAL A 38 -12.77 5.55 -10.89
N LYS A 39 -13.74 4.98 -11.60
CA LYS A 39 -14.79 4.14 -11.01
C LYS A 39 -14.16 2.91 -10.34
N LYS A 40 -14.49 2.69 -9.08
CA LYS A 40 -13.99 1.52 -8.32
C LYS A 40 -14.65 0.24 -8.86
N LYS A 41 -13.83 -0.73 -9.23
CA LYS A 41 -14.22 -2.06 -9.73
C LYS A 41 -14.01 -3.15 -8.68
N TYR A 42 -12.99 -2.97 -7.83
CA TYR A 42 -12.59 -3.92 -6.81
C TYR A 42 -12.69 -3.29 -5.42
N ASP A 43 -12.97 -4.11 -4.42
CA ASP A 43 -12.88 -3.66 -3.04
C ASP A 43 -11.42 -3.56 -2.61
N VAL A 44 -10.63 -4.57 -2.98
CA VAL A 44 -9.21 -4.64 -2.59
C VAL A 44 -8.37 -5.12 -3.76
N CYS A 45 -7.15 -4.60 -3.92
CA CYS A 45 -6.15 -5.20 -4.81
C CYS A 45 -4.82 -5.47 -4.10
N PHE A 46 -4.13 -6.49 -4.57
CA PHE A 46 -2.76 -6.83 -4.20
C PHE A 46 -1.92 -7.04 -5.45
N LEU A 47 -0.78 -6.33 -5.52
CA LEU A 47 0.15 -6.43 -6.64
C LEU A 47 1.57 -6.56 -6.09
N ALA A 48 2.25 -7.65 -6.39
CA ALA A 48 3.62 -7.86 -5.93
C ALA A 48 4.36 -8.92 -6.78
N ALA A 49 5.68 -8.96 -6.64
CA ALA A 49 6.42 -10.18 -6.93
C ALA A 49 6.16 -11.20 -5.81
N TYR A 50 6.10 -12.47 -6.17
CA TYR A 50 5.93 -13.55 -5.21
C TYR A 50 7.09 -13.63 -4.21
N SER A 51 6.78 -13.97 -2.97
CA SER A 51 7.71 -14.45 -1.96
C SER A 51 6.94 -15.20 -0.87
N LEU A 52 7.57 -16.21 -0.29
CA LEU A 52 6.98 -17.01 0.81
C LEU A 52 6.59 -16.15 2.02
N ASP A 53 7.38 -15.16 2.35
CA ASP A 53 7.07 -14.27 3.49
C ASP A 53 5.79 -13.48 3.26
N ARG A 54 5.61 -12.95 2.03
CA ARG A 54 4.36 -12.26 1.67
C ARG A 54 3.17 -13.19 1.67
N GLU A 55 3.35 -14.43 1.19
CA GLU A 55 2.28 -15.41 1.16
C GLU A 55 1.79 -15.74 2.57
N LYS A 56 2.71 -15.91 3.53
CA LYS A 56 2.35 -16.17 4.94
C LYS A 56 1.46 -15.08 5.52
N SER A 57 1.81 -13.81 5.29
CA SER A 57 1.00 -12.67 5.76
C SER A 57 -0.28 -12.49 4.94
N LEU A 58 -0.24 -12.84 3.65
CA LEU A 58 -1.36 -12.64 2.72
C LEU A 58 -2.50 -13.64 2.98
N ARG A 59 -2.21 -14.90 3.25
CA ARG A 59 -3.22 -15.96 3.44
C ARG A 59 -4.27 -15.63 4.50
N PRO A 60 -3.91 -15.28 5.75
CA PRO A 60 -4.90 -14.93 6.77
C PRO A 60 -5.73 -13.69 6.39
N LEU A 61 -5.10 -12.71 5.73
CA LEU A 61 -5.81 -11.53 5.23
C LEU A 61 -6.81 -11.92 4.15
N LEU A 62 -6.44 -12.73 3.15
CA LEU A 62 -7.37 -13.19 2.10
C LEU A 62 -8.52 -14.00 2.68
N SER A 63 -8.27 -14.87 3.67
CA SER A 63 -9.33 -15.58 4.38
C SER A 63 -10.33 -14.62 5.02
N ALA A 64 -9.87 -13.56 5.67
CA ALA A 64 -10.74 -12.53 6.25
C ALA A 64 -11.51 -11.75 5.16
N LEU A 65 -10.87 -11.37 4.06
CA LEU A 65 -11.51 -10.69 2.93
C LEU A 65 -12.60 -11.57 2.28
N LYS A 66 -12.35 -12.87 2.17
CA LYS A 66 -13.33 -13.85 1.68
C LYS A 66 -14.53 -13.96 2.61
N LYS A 67 -14.32 -14.10 3.93
CA LYS A 67 -15.39 -14.11 4.94
C LYS A 67 -16.22 -12.82 4.90
N ALA A 68 -15.60 -11.68 4.60
CA ALA A 68 -16.28 -10.40 4.41
C ALA A 68 -17.02 -10.26 3.05
N ASN A 69 -16.92 -11.27 2.17
CA ASN A 69 -17.50 -11.30 0.82
C ASN A 69 -17.07 -10.11 -0.05
N LEU A 70 -15.76 -9.84 -0.07
CA LEU A 70 -15.16 -8.72 -0.80
C LEU A 70 -14.60 -9.17 -2.16
N ASN A 71 -14.73 -8.29 -3.16
CA ASN A 71 -14.16 -8.50 -4.48
C ASN A 71 -12.68 -8.11 -4.49
N VAL A 72 -11.80 -9.13 -4.59
CA VAL A 72 -10.35 -8.96 -4.50
C VAL A 72 -9.67 -9.25 -5.84
N LYS A 73 -8.80 -8.35 -6.28
CA LYS A 73 -7.93 -8.55 -7.44
C LYS A 73 -6.50 -8.83 -6.98
N ILE A 74 -5.97 -9.99 -7.35
CA ILE A 74 -4.61 -10.41 -6.99
C ILE A 74 -3.75 -10.50 -8.25
N LEU A 75 -2.59 -9.85 -8.23
CA LEU A 75 -1.54 -9.98 -9.21
C LEU A 75 -0.24 -10.32 -8.47
N LEU A 76 0.22 -11.56 -8.66
CA LEU A 76 1.47 -12.07 -8.09
C LEU A 76 2.36 -12.60 -9.21
N VAL A 77 3.35 -11.80 -9.59
CA VAL A 77 4.35 -12.21 -10.58
C VAL A 77 5.18 -13.36 -10.01
N ASP A 78 5.45 -14.36 -10.83
CA ASP A 78 6.18 -15.59 -10.48
C ASP A 78 5.49 -16.50 -9.44
N TYR A 79 4.20 -16.29 -9.16
CA TYR A 79 3.44 -17.21 -8.32
C TYR A 79 3.16 -18.53 -9.06
N PRO A 80 3.43 -19.71 -8.46
CA PRO A 80 3.37 -20.98 -9.19
C PRO A 80 1.95 -21.48 -9.48
N TYR A 81 0.93 -20.97 -8.76
CA TYR A 81 -0.44 -21.44 -8.86
C TYR A 81 -1.37 -20.39 -9.47
N SER A 82 -2.54 -20.82 -9.95
CA SER A 82 -3.56 -19.92 -10.51
C SER A 82 -4.51 -19.34 -9.47
N GLU A 83 -4.50 -19.88 -8.25
CA GLU A 83 -5.41 -19.51 -7.17
C GLU A 83 -4.68 -19.44 -5.82
N LEU A 84 -5.14 -18.54 -4.96
CA LEU A 84 -4.70 -18.37 -3.57
C LEU A 84 -5.93 -18.08 -2.70
N GLU A 85 -6.21 -18.94 -1.71
CA GLU A 85 -7.40 -18.84 -0.84
C GLU A 85 -8.71 -18.67 -1.63
N ASP A 86 -8.85 -19.43 -2.75
CA ASP A 86 -9.95 -19.40 -3.72
C ASP A 86 -10.10 -18.07 -4.50
N PHE A 87 -9.13 -17.18 -4.41
CA PHE A 87 -9.05 -16.03 -5.29
C PHE A 87 -8.18 -16.35 -6.50
N LYS A 88 -8.67 -15.98 -7.68
CA LYS A 88 -7.88 -16.04 -8.91
C LYS A 88 -6.65 -15.14 -8.79
N VAL A 89 -5.48 -15.69 -9.17
CA VAL A 89 -4.21 -14.97 -9.22
C VAL A 89 -3.79 -14.72 -10.66
N ASP A 90 -3.68 -13.46 -11.04
CA ASP A 90 -3.01 -13.08 -12.28
C ASP A 90 -1.48 -13.07 -12.04
N ARG A 91 -0.72 -13.59 -13.01
CA ARG A 91 0.73 -13.81 -12.87
C ARG A 91 1.56 -12.99 -13.84
N GLU A 92 0.92 -12.25 -14.72
CA GLU A 92 1.59 -11.48 -15.75
C GLU A 92 2.22 -10.21 -15.18
N ILE A 93 3.38 -9.86 -15.74
CA ILE A 93 4.00 -8.55 -15.47
C ILE A 93 3.14 -7.49 -16.15
N VAL A 94 2.78 -6.47 -15.40
CA VAL A 94 2.02 -5.32 -15.91
C VAL A 94 2.89 -4.08 -16.03
N SER A 95 2.58 -3.22 -16.98
CA SER A 95 3.21 -1.89 -17.06
C SER A 95 2.90 -1.06 -15.83
N TYR A 96 3.74 -0.07 -15.53
CA TYR A 96 3.50 0.85 -14.42
C TYR A 96 2.15 1.58 -14.55
N GLU A 97 1.73 1.90 -15.77
CA GLU A 97 0.42 2.51 -16.03
C GLU A 97 -0.72 1.57 -15.63
N ASN A 98 -0.67 0.28 -16.02
CA ASN A 98 -1.68 -0.70 -15.63
C ASN A 98 -1.67 -0.97 -14.12
N TYR A 99 -0.51 -0.94 -13.49
CA TYR A 99 -0.36 -1.00 -12.04
C TYR A 99 -1.10 0.17 -11.36
N LEU A 100 -0.87 1.42 -11.79
CA LEU A 100 -1.57 2.59 -11.26
C LEU A 100 -3.08 2.54 -11.51
N ARG A 101 -3.49 2.08 -12.69
CA ARG A 101 -4.90 1.89 -13.06
C ARG A 101 -5.57 0.91 -12.09
N LEU A 102 -4.96 -0.24 -11.85
CA LEU A 102 -5.51 -1.24 -10.93
C LEU A 102 -5.64 -0.71 -9.49
N MET A 103 -4.63 0.03 -9.01
CA MET A 103 -4.71 0.69 -7.71
C MET A 103 -5.87 1.70 -7.67
N SER A 104 -6.02 2.52 -8.70
CA SER A 104 -7.09 3.53 -8.77
C SER A 104 -8.49 2.92 -8.90
N GLU A 105 -8.62 1.77 -9.54
CA GLU A 105 -9.87 1.01 -9.66
C GLU A 105 -10.23 0.23 -8.39
N SER A 106 -9.38 0.23 -7.36
CA SER A 106 -9.58 -0.47 -6.11
C SER A 106 -9.88 0.50 -4.96
N ARG A 107 -10.79 0.12 -4.02
CA ARG A 107 -11.07 0.92 -2.83
C ARG A 107 -9.87 0.93 -1.88
N ALA A 108 -9.21 -0.23 -1.75
CA ALA A 108 -7.98 -0.35 -0.96
C ALA A 108 -6.91 -1.15 -1.70
N VAL A 109 -5.67 -0.86 -1.34
CA VAL A 109 -4.46 -1.53 -1.83
C VAL A 109 -3.80 -2.23 -0.66
N ILE A 110 -3.40 -3.49 -0.85
CA ILE A 110 -2.62 -4.23 0.15
C ILE A 110 -1.14 -3.89 -0.04
N ASP A 111 -0.47 -3.48 1.04
CA ASP A 111 0.98 -3.31 1.12
C ASP A 111 1.53 -4.18 2.24
N LEU A 112 2.19 -5.29 1.88
CA LEU A 112 2.77 -6.22 2.85
C LEU A 112 4.27 -6.02 3.01
N TRP A 113 4.70 -5.97 4.25
CA TRP A 113 6.10 -5.95 4.64
C TRP A 113 6.77 -7.30 4.37
N ARG A 114 8.03 -7.26 3.94
CA ARG A 114 8.92 -8.43 3.94
C ARG A 114 9.72 -8.42 5.24
N LEU A 115 9.61 -9.44 6.06
CA LEU A 115 10.28 -9.56 7.36
C LEU A 115 11.82 -9.33 7.34
N ALA A 116 12.44 -9.48 6.17
CA ALA A 116 13.89 -9.33 5.98
C ALA A 116 14.33 -7.91 5.55
N SER A 117 13.43 -6.98 5.28
CA SER A 117 13.78 -5.64 4.81
C SER A 117 13.53 -4.62 5.90
N GLY A 118 14.53 -3.94 6.39
CA GLY A 118 14.50 -2.92 7.44
C GLY A 118 13.22 -2.09 7.61
N GLU A 119 13.22 -1.13 8.48
CA GLU A 119 12.09 -0.22 8.73
C GLU A 119 11.86 0.72 7.53
N GLY A 120 10.65 1.25 7.40
CA GLY A 120 10.29 2.19 6.33
C GLY A 120 8.99 1.79 5.61
N TYR A 121 8.63 2.50 4.56
CA TYR A 121 7.43 2.23 3.79
C TYR A 121 7.69 2.31 2.28
N SER A 122 6.85 1.63 1.51
CA SER A 122 6.99 1.54 0.06
C SER A 122 6.42 2.77 -0.65
N PHE A 123 6.88 3.04 -1.88
CA PHE A 123 6.28 4.05 -2.76
C PHE A 123 4.79 3.79 -3.01
N ARG A 124 4.34 2.52 -2.94
CA ARG A 124 2.93 2.13 -3.07
C ARG A 124 2.02 2.88 -2.11
N ILE A 125 2.47 3.15 -0.88
CA ILE A 125 1.70 3.89 0.11
C ILE A 125 1.45 5.32 -0.38
N SER A 126 2.49 6.03 -0.81
CA SER A 126 2.37 7.39 -1.35
C SER A 126 1.52 7.43 -2.63
N GLU A 127 1.67 6.43 -3.51
CA GLU A 127 0.85 6.29 -4.72
C GLU A 127 -0.63 6.07 -4.37
N ALA A 128 -0.92 5.12 -3.48
CA ALA A 128 -2.30 4.79 -3.08
C ALA A 128 -3.00 5.99 -2.43
N LEU A 129 -2.32 6.71 -1.52
CA LEU A 129 -2.86 7.90 -0.88
C LEU A 129 -3.12 9.03 -1.88
N THR A 130 -2.22 9.21 -2.84
CA THR A 130 -2.38 10.19 -3.92
C THR A 130 -3.58 9.84 -4.82
N LEU A 131 -3.79 8.55 -5.10
CA LEU A 131 -4.90 8.03 -5.91
C LEU A 131 -6.24 7.93 -5.16
N ASN A 132 -6.33 8.40 -3.92
CA ASN A 132 -7.50 8.25 -3.06
C ASN A 132 -7.92 6.78 -2.85
N SER A 133 -6.97 5.89 -2.77
CA SER A 133 -7.18 4.51 -2.35
C SER A 133 -6.75 4.33 -0.90
N LYS A 134 -7.47 3.49 -0.16
CA LYS A 134 -7.12 3.10 1.20
C LYS A 134 -5.97 2.10 1.17
N ILE A 135 -5.38 1.85 2.32
CA ILE A 135 -4.25 0.92 2.48
C ILE A 135 -4.60 -0.10 3.55
N ILE A 136 -4.29 -1.37 3.27
CA ILE A 136 -4.32 -2.47 4.24
C ILE A 136 -2.88 -2.96 4.36
N THR A 137 -2.30 -2.93 5.56
CA THR A 137 -0.88 -3.24 5.72
C THR A 137 -0.58 -3.94 7.05
N ASN A 138 0.45 -4.79 7.07
CA ASN A 138 1.02 -5.36 8.28
C ASN A 138 2.21 -4.54 8.83
N ARG A 139 2.47 -3.35 8.25
CA ARG A 139 3.54 -2.44 8.69
C ARG A 139 3.12 -1.67 9.93
N THR A 140 3.33 -2.23 11.11
CA THR A 140 2.96 -1.55 12.36
C THR A 140 3.75 -0.26 12.62
N CYS A 141 4.96 -0.13 12.07
CA CYS A 141 5.75 1.11 12.17
C CYS A 141 5.04 2.33 11.57
N ILE A 142 4.11 2.12 10.62
CA ILE A 142 3.37 3.22 9.97
C ILE A 142 2.47 3.99 10.95
N LEU A 143 2.11 3.39 12.08
CA LEU A 143 1.31 4.03 13.13
C LEU A 143 2.02 5.27 13.72
N ASN A 144 3.36 5.32 13.63
CA ASN A 144 4.17 6.42 14.13
C ASN A 144 4.51 7.45 13.04
N GLU A 145 4.07 7.22 11.79
CA GLU A 145 4.35 8.12 10.69
C GLU A 145 3.42 9.35 10.72
N PRO A 146 3.93 10.55 10.41
CA PRO A 146 3.15 11.79 10.48
C PRO A 146 1.97 11.84 9.50
N PHE A 147 1.96 10.97 8.49
CA PHE A 147 0.87 10.84 7.51
C PHE A 147 -0.14 9.75 7.86
N TYR A 148 0.03 9.04 8.97
CA TYR A 148 -0.91 8.00 9.39
C TYR A 148 -2.30 8.58 9.67
N ASP A 149 -3.31 7.93 9.09
CA ASP A 149 -4.72 8.24 9.35
C ASP A 149 -5.54 6.93 9.31
N ALA A 150 -6.18 6.60 10.43
CA ALA A 150 -6.98 5.38 10.56
C ALA A 150 -8.17 5.31 9.57
N SER A 151 -8.66 6.45 9.04
CA SER A 151 -9.69 6.44 8.01
C SER A 151 -9.17 5.98 6.64
N ARG A 152 -7.84 5.99 6.46
CA ARG A 152 -7.15 5.65 5.21
C ARG A 152 -6.31 4.38 5.30
N MET A 153 -5.90 3.98 6.51
CA MET A 153 -4.97 2.88 6.72
C MET A 153 -5.51 1.89 7.74
N PHE A 154 -5.71 0.65 7.30
CA PHE A 154 -6.01 -0.49 8.17
C PHE A 154 -4.70 -1.23 8.44
N VAL A 155 -4.22 -1.12 9.68
CA VAL A 155 -2.99 -1.80 10.11
C VAL A 155 -3.37 -3.04 10.88
N PHE A 156 -2.81 -4.19 10.52
CA PHE A 156 -3.03 -5.45 11.21
C PHE A 156 -1.69 -6.06 11.65
N SER A 157 -1.74 -6.85 12.73
CA SER A 157 -0.63 -7.69 13.16
C SER A 157 -0.89 -9.13 12.76
N GLU A 158 0.15 -9.85 12.34
CA GLU A 158 0.07 -11.28 12.01
C GLU A 158 -0.23 -12.17 13.23
N GLU A 159 -0.03 -11.63 14.45
CA GLU A 159 -0.30 -12.31 15.71
C GLU A 159 -1.79 -12.29 16.08
N ASN A 160 -2.57 -11.42 15.48
CA ASN A 160 -3.97 -11.23 15.80
C ASN A 160 -4.89 -11.72 14.67
N GLU A 161 -6.03 -12.29 15.06
CA GLU A 161 -7.07 -12.62 14.08
C GLU A 161 -7.61 -11.34 13.42
N ILE A 162 -7.66 -11.36 12.09
CA ILE A 162 -8.15 -10.23 11.31
C ILE A 162 -9.68 -10.30 11.25
N ASN A 163 -10.36 -9.34 11.87
CA ASN A 163 -11.83 -9.27 11.89
C ASN A 163 -12.38 -8.85 10.52
N PRO A 164 -13.18 -9.70 9.84
CA PRO A 164 -13.74 -9.41 8.53
C PRO A 164 -14.68 -8.19 8.53
N ASP A 165 -15.48 -8.01 9.59
CA ASP A 165 -16.43 -6.88 9.69
C ASP A 165 -15.68 -5.55 9.88
N ALA A 166 -14.56 -5.56 10.61
CA ALA A 166 -13.72 -4.38 10.77
C ALA A 166 -13.14 -3.93 9.42
N ILE A 167 -12.65 -4.87 8.58
CA ILE A 167 -12.17 -4.54 7.23
C ILE A 167 -13.32 -3.99 6.38
N LYS A 168 -14.49 -4.64 6.39
CA LYS A 168 -15.65 -4.19 5.62
C LYS A 168 -16.06 -2.78 6.03
N HIS A 169 -16.18 -2.53 7.33
CA HIS A 169 -16.47 -1.19 7.85
C HIS A 169 -15.42 -0.17 7.42
N PHE A 170 -14.13 -0.50 7.54
CA PHE A 170 -13.05 0.37 7.07
C PHE A 170 -13.22 0.73 5.60
N LEU A 171 -13.51 -0.23 4.70
CA LEU A 171 -13.61 0.01 3.27
C LEU A 171 -14.75 0.97 2.89
N ILE A 172 -15.89 0.90 3.58
CA ILE A 172 -17.06 1.74 3.29
C ILE A 172 -17.07 3.08 4.02
N SER A 173 -16.29 3.21 5.10
CA SER A 173 -16.20 4.46 5.86
C SER A 173 -15.61 5.59 5.04
N PRO A 174 -16.05 6.84 5.22
CA PRO A 174 -15.48 7.99 4.53
C PRO A 174 -14.00 8.18 4.90
N MET A 175 -13.21 8.68 3.95
CA MET A 175 -11.83 9.04 4.18
C MET A 175 -11.73 10.52 4.53
N LYS A 176 -10.91 10.87 5.50
CA LYS A 176 -10.53 12.28 5.72
C LYS A 176 -9.71 12.80 4.53
N PRO A 177 -9.80 14.07 4.18
CA PRO A 177 -8.91 14.69 3.21
C PRO A 177 -7.45 14.48 3.59
N VAL A 178 -6.59 14.30 2.60
CA VAL A 178 -5.13 14.26 2.79
C VAL A 178 -4.48 15.36 1.97
N ASP A 179 -3.50 16.01 2.56
CA ASP A 179 -2.65 16.94 1.82
C ASP A 179 -1.71 16.13 0.92
N LYS A 180 -2.02 16.11 -0.37
CA LYS A 180 -1.24 15.35 -1.37
C LYS A 180 0.11 15.98 -1.66
N SER A 181 0.33 17.25 -1.28
CA SER A 181 1.62 17.94 -1.49
C SER A 181 2.76 17.27 -0.75
N ILE A 182 2.48 16.63 0.39
CA ILE A 182 3.47 15.91 1.18
C ILE A 182 4.08 14.71 0.42
N PHE A 183 3.35 14.15 -0.55
CA PHE A 183 3.79 13.03 -1.41
C PHE A 183 4.30 13.49 -2.78
N SER A 184 4.17 14.76 -3.11
CA SER A 184 4.55 15.27 -4.43
C SER A 184 6.05 15.54 -4.54
N LEU A 185 6.63 15.11 -5.66
CA LEU A 185 7.88 15.72 -6.14
C LEU A 185 7.48 17.13 -6.59
N GLY A 186 7.98 18.17 -5.89
CA GLY A 186 7.70 19.55 -6.29
C GLY A 186 7.96 19.74 -7.77
N THR A 187 7.01 20.37 -8.47
CA THR A 187 7.28 20.90 -9.81
C THR A 187 8.22 22.08 -9.64
N ASN A 188 9.51 21.89 -10.00
CA ASN A 188 10.41 23.00 -10.23
C ASN A 188 9.98 23.79 -11.47
#